data_b147f01767a889b9e11e9da19b39512f
#
_entry.id   b147f01767a889b9e11e9da19b39512f
#
_cell.length_a   1.000
_cell.length_b   1.000
_cell.length_c   1.000
_cell.angle_alpha   90.00
_cell.angle_beta   90.00
_cell.angle_gamma   90.00
#
_symmetry.space_group_name_H-M   'P 1'
#
loop_
_entity.id
_entity.type
_entity.pdbx_description
1 polymer ?
#
loop_
_entity_poly.entity_id
_entity_poly.type
_entity_poly.pdbx_seq_one_letter_code
_entity_poly.pdbx_strand_id
1 'polypeptide(L)'
;MNTTRKTWLVPVLAVAAVCWGSTLAAQDKDEEGNQAAVAKAVLSARVSLERGLAASASRGRPISAKFEMDEGKLQLSVYTMKGGKFFEVSVDPNSGRVVKTEPIADGEDYTAAQSQSAAMAKAKVSLRAAVQNALRANAGFRAVSVTPSLKDGHAVAEVALAKGEEVKTVAVPL
;
A
#
# COMPACT_ATOMS: atom_id res chain seq x y z
N MET A 1 -48.10 19.56 -51.31
CA MET A 1 -46.78 19.23 -50.83
C MET A 1 -46.86 19.01 -49.35
N ASN A 2 -46.90 17.73 -48.95
CA ASN A 2 -47.16 17.29 -47.56
C ASN A 2 -45.84 17.18 -46.79
N THR A 3 -45.77 17.87 -45.67
CA THR A 3 -44.71 17.67 -44.69
C THR A 3 -45.31 17.03 -43.44
N THR A 4 -45.13 15.73 -43.33
CA THR A 4 -45.55 14.92 -42.20
C THR A 4 -44.55 15.07 -41.06
N ARG A 5 -44.97 15.64 -39.92
CA ARG A 5 -44.21 15.70 -38.68
C ARG A 5 -44.29 14.32 -37.99
N LYS A 6 -43.14 13.68 -37.88
CA LYS A 6 -42.96 12.40 -37.19
C LYS A 6 -42.66 12.66 -35.73
N THR A 7 -43.65 12.45 -34.87
CA THR A 7 -43.52 12.47 -33.42
C THR A 7 -42.76 11.24 -32.95
N TRP A 8 -41.63 11.44 -32.29
CA TRP A 8 -40.88 10.36 -31.61
C TRP A 8 -41.40 10.18 -30.20
N LEU A 9 -42.01 9.04 -29.97
CA LEU A 9 -42.36 8.53 -28.64
C LEU A 9 -41.08 7.97 -28.01
N VAL A 10 -40.70 8.50 -26.85
CA VAL A 10 -39.61 8.00 -26.01
C VAL A 10 -40.19 6.89 -25.12
N PRO A 11 -39.69 5.64 -25.16
CA PRO A 11 -40.09 4.67 -24.20
C PRO A 11 -39.35 4.90 -22.86
N VAL A 12 -40.12 5.01 -21.81
CA VAL A 12 -39.66 5.00 -20.42
C VAL A 12 -39.09 3.62 -20.14
N LEU A 13 -37.77 3.50 -20.01
CA LEU A 13 -37.11 2.29 -19.54
C LEU A 13 -37.20 2.25 -18.03
N ALA A 14 -37.92 1.26 -17.54
CA ALA A 14 -37.95 0.88 -16.13
C ALA A 14 -36.55 0.48 -15.66
N VAL A 15 -36.01 1.21 -14.68
CA VAL A 15 -34.78 0.86 -13.98
C VAL A 15 -35.09 -0.31 -13.07
N ALA A 16 -34.68 -1.50 -13.46
CA ALA A 16 -34.60 -2.65 -12.57
C ALA A 16 -33.47 -2.41 -11.58
N ALA A 17 -33.79 -2.13 -10.34
CA ALA A 17 -32.85 -2.12 -9.22
C ALA A 17 -32.34 -3.55 -9.02
N VAL A 18 -31.12 -3.83 -9.53
CA VAL A 18 -30.39 -5.05 -9.19
C VAL A 18 -29.72 -4.79 -7.84
N CYS A 19 -30.18 -5.49 -6.82
CA CYS A 19 -29.57 -5.56 -5.49
C CYS A 19 -28.16 -6.19 -5.61
N TRP A 20 -27.13 -5.37 -5.71
CA TRP A 20 -25.73 -5.74 -5.49
C TRP A 20 -25.29 -5.22 -4.11
N GLY A 21 -25.82 -5.86 -3.07
CA GLY A 21 -25.63 -5.38 -1.69
C GLY A 21 -24.88 -6.34 -0.76
N SER A 22 -24.28 -7.45 -1.24
CA SER A 22 -23.79 -8.48 -0.31
C SER A 22 -22.31 -8.85 -0.46
N THR A 23 -21.61 -8.44 -1.51
CA THR A 23 -20.19 -8.82 -1.71
C THR A 23 -19.18 -7.78 -1.20
N LEU A 24 -19.51 -6.50 -1.21
CA LEU A 24 -18.62 -5.45 -0.69
C LEU A 24 -18.42 -5.51 0.82
N ALA A 25 -19.48 -5.84 1.58
CA ALA A 25 -19.41 -5.89 3.05
C ALA A 25 -18.59 -7.08 3.60
N ALA A 26 -18.35 -8.12 2.80
CA ALA A 26 -17.53 -9.27 3.22
C ALA A 26 -16.04 -8.98 3.00
N GLN A 27 -15.67 -8.34 1.90
CA GLN A 27 -14.28 -7.97 1.61
C GLN A 27 -13.74 -6.93 2.61
N ASP A 28 -14.55 -5.92 2.99
CA ASP A 28 -14.15 -4.91 3.98
C ASP A 28 -13.85 -5.54 5.36
N LYS A 29 -14.62 -6.56 5.77
CA LYS A 29 -14.40 -7.24 7.05
C LYS A 29 -13.15 -8.12 7.07
N ASP A 30 -12.82 -8.75 5.96
CA ASP A 30 -11.62 -9.60 5.84
C ASP A 30 -10.35 -8.72 5.80
N GLU A 31 -10.41 -7.56 5.16
CA GLU A 31 -9.31 -6.60 5.15
C GLU A 31 -9.09 -5.95 6.52
N GLU A 32 -10.15 -5.53 7.22
CA GLU A 32 -10.05 -4.99 8.59
C GLU A 32 -9.50 -6.05 9.57
N GLY A 33 -9.97 -7.30 9.48
CA GLY A 33 -9.46 -8.40 10.29
C GLY A 33 -7.97 -8.68 10.05
N ASN A 34 -7.55 -8.64 8.80
CA ASN A 34 -6.14 -8.82 8.42
C ASN A 34 -5.27 -7.64 8.91
N GLN A 35 -5.73 -6.40 8.77
CA GLN A 35 -5.01 -5.22 9.27
C GLN A 35 -4.82 -5.26 10.79
N ALA A 36 -5.84 -5.64 11.56
CA ALA A 36 -5.76 -5.78 13.00
C ALA A 36 -4.77 -6.89 13.41
N ALA A 37 -4.77 -8.03 12.70
CA ALA A 37 -3.83 -9.12 12.92
C ALA A 37 -2.39 -8.70 12.64
N VAL A 38 -2.14 -8.00 11.53
CA VAL A 38 -0.82 -7.44 11.19
C VAL A 38 -0.38 -6.43 12.25
N ALA A 39 -1.24 -5.48 12.64
CA ALA A 39 -0.93 -4.47 13.65
C ALA A 39 -0.49 -5.10 14.96
N LYS A 40 -1.23 -6.12 15.45
CA LYS A 40 -0.88 -6.87 16.64
C LYS A 40 0.44 -7.62 16.50
N ALA A 41 0.68 -8.28 15.37
CA ALA A 41 1.90 -9.05 15.11
C ALA A 41 3.13 -8.14 15.02
N VAL A 42 3.01 -6.97 14.41
CA VAL A 42 4.09 -5.96 14.29
C VAL A 42 4.59 -5.49 15.65
N LEU A 43 3.72 -5.39 16.67
CA LEU A 43 4.14 -4.99 18.01
C LEU A 43 5.14 -5.99 18.63
N SER A 44 5.09 -7.27 18.22
CA SER A 44 6.00 -8.32 18.67
C SER A 44 7.22 -8.50 17.79
N ALA A 45 7.26 -7.88 16.59
CA ALA A 45 8.39 -7.97 15.66
C ALA A 45 9.64 -7.32 16.26
N ARG A 46 10.81 -7.97 16.09
CA ARG A 46 12.10 -7.43 16.55
C ARG A 46 12.69 -6.42 15.58
N VAL A 47 12.25 -6.47 14.33
CA VAL A 47 12.72 -5.62 13.23
C VAL A 47 11.72 -4.51 12.99
N SER A 48 12.18 -3.29 12.85
CA SER A 48 11.36 -2.14 12.46
C SER A 48 11.26 -2.03 10.94
N LEU A 49 10.23 -1.31 10.45
CA LEU A 49 10.05 -1.04 9.03
C LEU A 49 11.29 -0.36 8.42
N GLU A 50 11.90 0.60 9.15
CA GLU A 50 13.10 1.31 8.69
C GLU A 50 14.32 0.39 8.56
N ARG A 51 14.41 -0.66 9.41
CA ARG A 51 15.47 -1.66 9.31
C ARG A 51 15.25 -2.55 8.08
N GLY A 52 14.00 -2.92 7.77
CA GLY A 52 13.67 -3.64 6.53
C GLY A 52 14.02 -2.84 5.28
N LEU A 53 13.64 -1.55 5.25
CA LEU A 53 14.02 -0.63 4.17
C LEU A 53 15.56 -0.54 3.99
N ALA A 54 16.31 -0.54 5.08
CA ALA A 54 17.77 -0.53 5.01
C ALA A 54 18.36 -1.86 4.53
N ALA A 55 17.83 -3.00 4.99
CA ALA A 55 18.30 -4.34 4.61
C ALA A 55 18.08 -4.62 3.13
N SER A 56 16.99 -4.15 2.55
CA SER A 56 16.63 -4.35 1.14
C SER A 56 17.40 -3.45 0.16
N ALA A 57 18.08 -2.40 0.63
CA ALA A 57 18.74 -1.41 -0.22
C ALA A 57 19.81 -1.99 -1.17
N SER A 58 20.45 -3.11 -0.81
CA SER A 58 21.38 -3.84 -1.68
C SER A 58 20.70 -4.52 -2.88
N ARG A 59 19.39 -4.74 -2.80
CA ARG A 59 18.58 -5.37 -3.85
C ARG A 59 17.99 -4.36 -4.84
N GLY A 60 17.92 -3.09 -4.45
CA GLY A 60 17.40 -1.99 -5.27
C GLY A 60 17.02 -0.80 -4.39
N ARG A 61 16.62 0.31 -5.03
CA ARG A 61 16.07 1.45 -4.31
C ARG A 61 14.68 1.10 -3.78
N PRO A 62 14.43 1.16 -2.46
CA PRO A 62 13.09 0.92 -1.92
C PRO A 62 12.08 1.93 -2.45
N ILE A 63 10.91 1.44 -2.85
CA ILE A 63 9.78 2.23 -3.36
C ILE A 63 8.54 2.11 -2.48
N SER A 64 8.43 1.08 -1.65
CA SER A 64 7.43 0.94 -0.58
C SER A 64 7.84 -0.19 0.36
N ALA A 65 7.16 -0.31 1.50
CA ALA A 65 7.34 -1.42 2.42
C ALA A 65 6.08 -1.64 3.25
N LYS A 66 5.79 -2.90 3.59
CA LYS A 66 4.68 -3.27 4.48
C LYS A 66 5.01 -4.52 5.28
N PHE A 67 4.50 -4.57 6.50
CA PHE A 67 4.28 -5.84 7.17
C PHE A 67 2.96 -6.43 6.70
N GLU A 68 2.92 -7.73 6.52
CA GLU A 68 1.75 -8.47 6.08
C GLU A 68 1.74 -9.88 6.68
N MET A 69 0.58 -10.53 6.70
CA MET A 69 0.48 -11.94 7.04
C MET A 69 0.57 -12.77 5.76
N ASP A 70 1.59 -13.61 5.66
CA ASP A 70 1.76 -14.58 4.60
C ASP A 70 1.70 -15.99 5.20
N GLU A 71 0.77 -16.82 4.74
CA GLU A 71 0.50 -18.17 5.29
C GLU A 71 0.41 -18.20 6.83
N GLY A 72 -0.20 -17.17 7.42
CA GLY A 72 -0.36 -17.05 8.88
C GLY A 72 0.91 -16.63 9.65
N LYS A 73 1.97 -16.23 8.94
CA LYS A 73 3.22 -15.72 9.51
C LYS A 73 3.42 -14.26 9.14
N LEU A 74 3.95 -13.48 10.09
CA LEU A 74 4.32 -12.11 9.79
C LEU A 74 5.53 -12.08 8.85
N GLN A 75 5.41 -11.35 7.75
CA GLN A 75 6.46 -11.05 6.79
C GLN A 75 6.67 -9.54 6.70
N LEU A 76 7.87 -9.10 6.38
CA LEU A 76 8.16 -7.74 6.00
C LEU A 76 8.56 -7.71 4.53
N SER A 77 7.64 -7.23 3.69
CA SER A 77 7.85 -7.08 2.25
C SER A 77 8.33 -5.66 1.93
N VAL A 78 9.42 -5.57 1.21
CA VAL A 78 9.97 -4.30 0.70
C VAL A 78 10.01 -4.35 -0.82
N TYR A 79 9.29 -3.46 -1.44
CA TYR A 79 9.28 -3.31 -2.90
C TYR A 79 10.44 -2.41 -3.31
N THR A 80 11.22 -2.87 -4.30
CA THR A 80 12.42 -2.17 -4.74
C THR A 80 12.47 -2.03 -6.26
N MET A 81 13.20 -1.03 -6.75
CA MET A 81 13.45 -0.81 -8.18
C MET A 81 14.95 -0.83 -8.45
N LYS A 82 15.39 -1.64 -9.43
CA LYS A 82 16.77 -1.73 -9.90
C LYS A 82 16.83 -1.92 -11.40
N GLY A 83 17.51 -1.04 -12.11
CA GLY A 83 17.66 -1.14 -13.57
C GLY A 83 16.33 -1.14 -14.33
N GLY A 84 15.34 -0.37 -13.86
CA GLY A 84 14.00 -0.31 -14.47
C GLY A 84 13.11 -1.53 -14.20
N LYS A 85 13.57 -2.48 -13.38
CA LYS A 85 12.81 -3.66 -12.96
C LYS A 85 12.39 -3.55 -11.49
N PHE A 86 11.25 -4.13 -11.16
CA PHE A 86 10.72 -4.17 -9.81
C PHE A 86 10.94 -5.53 -9.16
N PHE A 87 11.14 -5.51 -7.86
CA PHE A 87 11.36 -6.72 -7.06
C PHE A 87 10.66 -6.57 -5.72
N GLU A 88 10.08 -7.67 -5.25
CA GLU A 88 9.71 -7.84 -3.86
C GLU A 88 10.87 -8.48 -3.11
N VAL A 89 11.23 -7.88 -1.99
CA VAL A 89 12.29 -8.33 -1.09
C VAL A 89 11.66 -8.70 0.24
N SER A 90 11.54 -10.00 0.52
CA SER A 90 11.05 -10.49 1.80
C SER A 90 12.17 -10.43 2.84
N VAL A 91 11.87 -9.80 3.97
CA VAL A 91 12.78 -9.64 5.11
C VAL A 91 12.17 -10.36 6.32
N ASP A 92 12.98 -11.20 6.97
CA ASP A 92 12.55 -11.87 8.20
C ASP A 92 12.34 -10.85 9.33
N PRO A 93 11.13 -10.78 9.93
CA PRO A 93 10.77 -9.74 10.91
C PRO A 93 11.43 -9.90 12.27
N ASN A 94 12.19 -10.99 12.49
CA ASN A 94 12.91 -11.23 13.74
C ASN A 94 14.39 -10.96 13.61
N SER A 95 15.03 -11.43 12.50
CA SER A 95 16.47 -11.27 12.28
C SER A 95 16.83 -10.07 11.42
N GLY A 96 15.93 -9.57 10.58
CA GLY A 96 16.17 -8.50 9.61
C GLY A 96 16.99 -8.96 8.38
N ARG A 97 17.12 -10.26 8.17
CA ARG A 97 17.81 -10.82 7.00
C ARG A 97 16.86 -10.86 5.81
N VAL A 98 17.37 -10.54 4.63
CA VAL A 98 16.67 -10.83 3.38
C VAL A 98 16.59 -12.33 3.20
N VAL A 99 15.38 -12.88 3.09
CA VAL A 99 15.12 -14.30 2.91
C VAL A 99 14.75 -14.65 1.47
N LYS A 100 14.13 -13.71 0.74
CA LYS A 100 13.71 -13.91 -0.65
C LYS A 100 13.83 -12.63 -1.44
N THR A 101 13.99 -12.74 -2.76
CA THR A 101 13.90 -11.62 -3.70
C THR A 101 13.28 -12.15 -4.98
N GLU A 102 12.12 -11.62 -5.33
CA GLU A 102 11.34 -12.05 -6.49
C GLU A 102 11.10 -10.90 -7.45
N PRO A 103 11.18 -11.14 -8.77
CA PRO A 103 10.82 -10.12 -9.74
C PRO A 103 9.31 -9.92 -9.76
N ILE A 104 8.87 -8.67 -9.90
CA ILE A 104 7.48 -8.29 -10.15
C ILE A 104 7.41 -7.91 -11.63
N ALA A 105 6.77 -8.76 -12.44
CA ALA A 105 6.77 -8.61 -13.90
C ALA A 105 5.41 -8.13 -14.47
N ASP A 106 4.31 -8.39 -13.78
CA ASP A 106 2.95 -8.11 -14.21
C ASP A 106 1.98 -7.99 -13.03
N GLY A 107 0.69 -7.86 -13.33
CA GLY A 107 -0.39 -7.82 -12.35
C GLY A 107 -0.53 -6.48 -11.60
N GLU A 108 -1.27 -6.55 -10.50
CA GLU A 108 -1.58 -5.37 -9.67
C GLU A 108 -0.33 -4.85 -8.96
N ASP A 109 0.54 -5.73 -8.47
CA ASP A 109 1.79 -5.35 -7.82
C ASP A 109 2.73 -4.60 -8.76
N TYR A 110 2.78 -4.99 -10.04
CA TYR A 110 3.57 -4.27 -11.04
C TYR A 110 3.02 -2.86 -11.28
N THR A 111 1.70 -2.73 -11.41
CA THR A 111 1.03 -1.43 -11.58
C THR A 111 1.24 -0.54 -10.36
N ALA A 112 1.11 -1.10 -9.16
CA ALA A 112 1.40 -0.40 -7.91
C ALA A 112 2.86 0.05 -7.83
N ALA A 113 3.82 -0.84 -8.15
CA ALA A 113 5.25 -0.53 -8.16
C ALA A 113 5.62 0.58 -9.14
N GLN A 114 4.98 0.62 -10.33
CA GLN A 114 5.15 1.71 -11.30
C GLN A 114 4.72 3.06 -10.68
N SER A 115 3.53 3.11 -10.09
CA SER A 115 2.98 4.32 -9.46
C SER A 115 3.84 4.79 -8.29
N GLN A 116 4.26 3.87 -7.43
CA GLN A 116 5.14 4.14 -6.30
C GLN A 116 6.52 4.64 -6.75
N SER A 117 7.08 4.03 -7.79
CA SER A 117 8.36 4.45 -8.37
C SER A 117 8.27 5.85 -8.98
N ALA A 118 7.15 6.18 -9.64
CA ALA A 118 6.91 7.52 -10.19
C ALA A 118 6.83 8.58 -9.07
N ALA A 119 6.16 8.27 -7.95
CA ALA A 119 6.14 9.13 -6.78
C ALA A 119 7.54 9.31 -6.17
N MET A 120 8.29 8.21 -6.02
CA MET A 120 9.66 8.25 -5.50
C MET A 120 10.65 8.97 -6.43
N ALA A 121 10.35 9.10 -7.72
CA ALA A 121 11.17 9.90 -8.64
C ALA A 121 11.07 11.40 -8.37
N LYS A 122 9.96 11.86 -7.77
CA LYS A 122 9.74 13.27 -7.36
C LYS A 122 10.07 13.52 -5.89
N ALA A 123 10.34 12.47 -5.12
CA ALA A 123 10.64 12.57 -3.70
C ALA A 123 11.99 13.25 -3.46
N LYS A 124 12.03 14.17 -2.49
CA LYS A 124 13.23 14.81 -1.96
C LYS A 124 13.71 14.18 -0.66
N VAL A 125 12.84 13.37 -0.05
CA VAL A 125 13.06 12.68 1.22
C VAL A 125 12.95 11.18 0.98
N SER A 126 13.80 10.38 1.60
CA SER A 126 13.73 8.93 1.51
C SER A 126 12.54 8.37 2.31
N LEU A 127 12.00 7.20 1.91
CA LEU A 127 10.96 6.52 2.69
C LEU A 127 11.37 6.29 4.15
N ARG A 128 12.63 5.92 4.38
CA ARG A 128 13.15 5.73 5.73
C ARG A 128 13.06 7.02 6.56
N ALA A 129 13.42 8.15 5.99
CA ALA A 129 13.33 9.43 6.69
C ALA A 129 11.87 9.85 6.90
N ALA A 130 10.97 9.58 5.95
CA ALA A 130 9.54 9.81 6.10
C ALA A 130 8.95 9.00 7.26
N VAL A 131 9.28 7.70 7.35
CA VAL A 131 8.86 6.83 8.48
C VAL A 131 9.39 7.39 9.80
N GLN A 132 10.65 7.80 9.86
CA GLN A 132 11.22 8.42 11.08
C GLN A 132 10.51 9.72 11.46
N ASN A 133 10.12 10.55 10.48
CA ASN A 133 9.36 11.78 10.72
C ASN A 133 7.97 11.44 11.29
N ALA A 134 7.27 10.46 10.70
CA ALA A 134 5.98 9.98 11.19
C ALA A 134 6.08 9.50 12.64
N LEU A 135 7.07 8.68 12.96
CA LEU A 135 7.27 8.12 14.31
C LEU A 135 7.66 9.19 15.34
N ARG A 136 8.47 10.19 14.97
CA ARG A 136 8.79 11.31 15.88
C ARG A 136 7.56 12.12 16.27
N ALA A 137 6.64 12.33 15.32
CA ALA A 137 5.38 13.02 15.58
C ALA A 137 4.34 12.15 16.30
N ASN A 138 4.56 10.83 16.40
CA ASN A 138 3.62 9.87 16.96
C ASN A 138 4.34 8.91 17.92
N ALA A 139 4.75 9.45 19.07
CA ALA A 139 5.50 8.69 20.07
C ALA A 139 4.75 7.45 20.56
N GLY A 140 5.45 6.33 20.66
CA GLY A 140 4.92 5.04 21.11
C GLY A 140 4.24 4.21 20.03
N PHE A 141 4.12 4.73 18.78
CA PHE A 141 3.66 3.94 17.65
C PHE A 141 4.81 3.18 16.97
N ARG A 142 4.44 2.13 16.23
CA ARG A 142 5.32 1.41 15.31
C ARG A 142 4.79 1.58 13.90
N ALA A 143 5.68 1.71 12.92
CA ALA A 143 5.30 1.76 11.52
C ALA A 143 4.97 0.35 11.01
N VAL A 144 3.82 0.23 10.36
CA VAL A 144 3.29 -1.01 9.74
C VAL A 144 3.56 -1.02 8.24
N SER A 145 3.37 0.12 7.58
CA SER A 145 3.65 0.27 6.16
C SER A 145 4.09 1.68 5.81
N VAL A 146 4.70 1.83 4.64
CA VAL A 146 4.95 3.11 3.98
C VAL A 146 4.72 2.98 2.49
N THR A 147 3.78 3.75 1.95
CA THR A 147 3.40 3.72 0.55
C THR A 147 3.48 5.14 -0.02
N PRO A 148 4.36 5.41 -1.00
CA PRO A 148 4.42 6.70 -1.64
C PRO A 148 3.33 6.84 -2.71
N SER A 149 2.81 8.04 -2.85
CA SER A 149 1.85 8.42 -3.86
C SER A 149 2.10 9.85 -4.35
N LEU A 150 1.42 10.23 -5.43
CA LEU A 150 1.37 11.61 -5.87
C LEU A 150 0.02 12.21 -5.49
N LYS A 151 0.05 13.30 -4.71
CA LYS A 151 -1.13 14.14 -4.41
C LYS A 151 -0.88 15.53 -5.00
N ASP A 152 -1.73 15.94 -5.90
CA ASP A 152 -1.62 17.23 -6.62
C ASP A 152 -0.22 17.44 -7.25
N GLY A 153 0.37 16.35 -7.78
CA GLY A 153 1.69 16.36 -8.40
C GLY A 153 2.87 16.35 -7.44
N HIS A 154 2.64 16.38 -6.12
CA HIS A 154 3.65 16.32 -5.06
C HIS A 154 3.78 14.90 -4.50
N ALA A 155 5.02 14.48 -4.22
CA ALA A 155 5.28 13.17 -3.62
C ALA A 155 4.94 13.20 -2.11
N VAL A 156 4.13 12.24 -1.68
CA VAL A 156 3.69 12.05 -0.29
C VAL A 156 3.85 10.58 0.08
N ALA A 157 4.31 10.29 1.29
CA ALA A 157 4.27 8.94 1.87
C ALA A 157 3.07 8.81 2.81
N GLU A 158 2.24 7.81 2.60
CA GLU A 158 1.27 7.36 3.58
C GLU A 158 1.94 6.33 4.48
N VAL A 159 2.01 6.63 5.78
CA VAL A 159 2.64 5.77 6.78
C VAL A 159 1.55 5.25 7.71
N ALA A 160 1.27 3.94 7.66
CA ALA A 160 0.40 3.29 8.62
C ALA A 160 1.18 3.01 9.91
N LEU A 161 0.57 3.37 11.04
CA LEU A 161 1.13 3.29 12.37
C LEU A 161 0.23 2.48 13.28
N ALA A 162 0.80 1.65 14.17
CA ALA A 162 0.07 0.86 15.16
C ALA A 162 0.62 1.07 16.58
N LYS A 163 -0.29 1.10 17.57
CA LYS A 163 0.02 1.15 19.01
C LYS A 163 -1.10 0.46 19.78
N GLY A 164 -0.84 -0.71 20.34
CA GLY A 164 -1.91 -1.55 20.88
C GLY A 164 -2.93 -1.90 19.79
N GLU A 165 -4.19 -1.57 20.02
CA GLU A 165 -5.28 -1.76 19.07
C GLU A 165 -5.50 -0.52 18.16
N GLU A 166 -4.84 0.58 18.48
CA GLU A 166 -4.95 1.81 17.69
C GLU A 166 -4.13 1.67 16.39
N VAL A 167 -4.79 1.86 15.25
CA VAL A 167 -4.16 1.93 13.92
C VAL A 167 -4.55 3.25 13.28
N LYS A 168 -3.58 3.95 12.69
CA LYS A 168 -3.82 5.19 11.94
C LYS A 168 -2.85 5.35 10.80
N THR A 169 -3.26 6.11 9.80
CA THR A 169 -2.40 6.50 8.66
C THR A 169 -2.09 7.98 8.74
N VAL A 170 -0.84 8.34 8.55
CA VAL A 170 -0.37 9.71 8.49
C VAL A 170 0.30 9.99 7.15
N ALA A 171 0.03 11.15 6.58
CA ALA A 171 0.68 11.59 5.34
C ALA A 171 1.93 12.43 5.68
N VAL A 172 3.06 12.10 5.05
CA VAL A 172 4.35 12.78 5.23
C VAL A 172 4.84 13.23 3.86
N PRO A 173 5.19 14.52 3.66
CA PRO A 173 5.82 14.97 2.41
C PRO A 173 7.14 14.24 2.13
N LEU A 174 7.38 13.91 0.85
CA LEU A 174 8.60 13.24 0.37
C LEU A 174 9.52 14.18 -0.42
#